data_31eb2ff48e1e1e885f49d87aabd21984
#
_entry.id   31eb2ff48e1e1e885f49d87aabd21984
#
_cell.length_a   1.000
_cell.length_b   1.000
_cell.length_c   1.000
_cell.angle_alpha   90.00
_cell.angle_beta   90.00
_cell.angle_gamma   90.00
#
_symmetry.space_group_name_H-M   'P 1'
#
loop_
_entity.id
_entity.type
_entity.pdbx_description
1 polymer ?
#
loop_
_entity_poly.entity_id
_entity_poly.type
_entity_poly.pdbx_seq_one_letter_code
_entity_poly.pdbx_strand_id
1 'polypeptide(L)'
;MHVPAICAVNQATLSLYAAKQTSGIAVNVGFQVTSIVPILNGKVMRKVGVEVVGLGAIKLTGYLKELMQQNNMDFESLYTVRTLKEKLCYVAIDYEAEKSKDTRASFEAAGEGWFTLSEERFQTGEILFQPRLAGLQTMGLHQAVALCMDHCHSAELAGDPDWFKTVVLSGGTACLPGLAERLDKELRELFPPQLSSGIKVIPPPYGADTAWFGARTIGNLSTFPGPWCIKKKHFRKSGLSLIW
;
A
#
# COMPACT_ATOMS: atom_id res chain seq x y z
N MET A 1 17.28 7.99 26.51
CA MET A 1 16.06 7.24 26.90
C MET A 1 16.43 6.10 27.83
N HIS A 2 15.69 5.92 28.92
CA HIS A 2 15.85 4.79 29.84
C HIS A 2 14.93 3.63 29.41
N VAL A 3 15.14 3.12 28.18
CA VAL A 3 14.36 2.01 27.63
C VAL A 3 15.08 0.70 27.97
N PRO A 4 14.42 -0.29 28.60
CA PRO A 4 15.06 -1.56 29.01
C PRO A 4 15.31 -2.51 27.83
N ALA A 5 14.44 -2.47 26.83
CA ALA A 5 14.51 -3.30 25.62
C ALA A 5 13.84 -2.59 24.44
N ILE A 6 14.17 -3.02 23.22
CA ILE A 6 13.57 -2.54 21.97
C ILE A 6 13.09 -3.73 21.15
N CYS A 7 11.92 -3.60 20.53
CA CYS A 7 11.39 -4.54 19.55
C CYS A 7 11.35 -3.83 18.18
N ALA A 8 12.12 -4.32 17.22
CA ALA A 8 12.14 -3.80 15.85
C ALA A 8 11.57 -4.87 14.90
N VAL A 9 10.45 -4.58 14.26
CA VAL A 9 9.80 -5.49 13.32
C VAL A 9 9.53 -4.73 12.02
N ASN A 10 9.72 -5.40 10.89
CA ASN A 10 9.45 -4.81 9.59
C ASN A 10 7.97 -4.45 9.46
N GLN A 11 7.68 -3.24 8.98
CA GLN A 11 6.31 -2.73 8.81
C GLN A 11 5.44 -3.65 7.93
N ALA A 12 6.03 -4.21 6.88
CA ALA A 12 5.32 -5.12 5.98
C ALA A 12 4.89 -6.40 6.70
N THR A 13 5.77 -6.98 7.55
CA THR A 13 5.42 -8.13 8.39
C THR A 13 4.29 -7.80 9.37
N LEU A 14 4.32 -6.61 9.96
CA LEU A 14 3.24 -6.14 10.85
C LEU A 14 1.90 -6.04 10.11
N SER A 15 1.91 -5.56 8.87
CA SER A 15 0.70 -5.44 8.05
C SER A 15 0.08 -6.81 7.75
N LEU A 16 0.92 -7.83 7.46
CA LEU A 16 0.46 -9.20 7.31
C LEU A 16 -0.16 -9.77 8.60
N TYR A 17 0.49 -9.56 9.73
CA TYR A 17 -0.04 -10.04 11.02
C TYR A 17 -1.37 -9.38 11.38
N ALA A 18 -1.56 -8.10 11.04
CA ALA A 18 -2.85 -7.44 11.17
C ALA A 18 -3.96 -8.11 10.35
N ALA A 19 -3.60 -8.61 9.15
CA ALA A 19 -4.48 -9.37 8.27
C ALA A 19 -4.61 -10.86 8.67
N LYS A 20 -4.03 -11.27 9.82
CA LYS A 20 -3.98 -12.66 10.30
C LYS A 20 -3.27 -13.60 9.33
N GLN A 21 -2.28 -13.09 8.60
CA GLN A 21 -1.43 -13.82 7.67
C GLN A 21 -0.01 -13.88 8.20
N THR A 22 0.71 -14.97 7.91
CA THR A 22 2.15 -15.12 8.21
C THR A 22 2.99 -15.13 6.94
N SER A 23 2.34 -15.36 5.80
CA SER A 23 2.97 -15.40 4.48
C SER A 23 2.13 -14.63 3.48
N GLY A 24 2.78 -14.08 2.45
CA GLY A 24 2.12 -13.29 1.41
C GLY A 24 2.98 -12.13 0.93
N ILE A 25 2.41 -11.26 0.13
CA ILE A 25 3.03 -10.03 -0.35
C ILE A 25 2.37 -8.84 0.36
N ALA A 26 3.14 -8.06 1.11
CA ALA A 26 2.67 -6.83 1.70
C ALA A 26 2.94 -5.65 0.76
N VAL A 27 1.89 -4.91 0.40
CA VAL A 27 1.96 -3.72 -0.45
C VAL A 27 1.62 -2.50 0.40
N ASN A 28 2.61 -1.67 0.69
CA ASN A 28 2.41 -0.44 1.45
C ASN A 28 2.42 0.77 0.52
N VAL A 29 1.26 1.38 0.30
CA VAL A 29 1.14 2.62 -0.47
C VAL A 29 1.28 3.80 0.47
N GLY A 30 2.53 4.27 0.60
CA GLY A 30 2.93 5.27 1.59
C GLY A 30 2.79 6.71 1.11
N PHE A 31 3.50 7.60 1.81
CA PHE A 31 3.48 9.03 1.51
C PHE A 31 4.27 9.38 0.25
N GLN A 32 5.51 8.87 0.12
CA GLN A 32 6.39 9.14 -1.01
C GLN A 32 6.49 7.98 -1.99
N VAL A 33 6.53 6.76 -1.46
CA VAL A 33 6.78 5.54 -2.23
C VAL A 33 5.79 4.45 -1.88
N THR A 34 5.61 3.54 -2.80
CA THR A 34 4.97 2.24 -2.58
C THR A 34 6.04 1.17 -2.47
N SER A 35 5.99 0.37 -1.43
CA SER A 35 6.87 -0.79 -1.25
C SER A 35 6.08 -2.09 -1.34
N ILE A 36 6.64 -3.06 -2.04
CA ILE A 36 6.06 -4.39 -2.28
C ILE A 36 7.05 -5.40 -1.72
N VAL A 37 6.65 -6.12 -0.67
CA VAL A 37 7.56 -6.93 0.15
C VAL A 37 7.03 -8.35 0.27
N PRO A 38 7.71 -9.35 -0.31
CA PRO A 38 7.36 -10.76 -0.13
C PRO A 38 7.81 -11.25 1.24
N ILE A 39 6.92 -11.97 1.93
CA ILE A 39 7.13 -12.47 3.29
C ILE A 39 6.68 -13.92 3.37
N LEU A 40 7.56 -14.78 3.85
CA LEU A 40 7.27 -16.21 4.07
C LEU A 40 7.51 -16.53 5.55
N ASN A 41 6.47 -17.05 6.23
CA ASN A 41 6.52 -17.40 7.66
C ASN A 41 7.06 -16.25 8.55
N GLY A 42 6.58 -15.03 8.30
CA GLY A 42 6.97 -13.83 9.04
C GLY A 42 8.34 -13.25 8.67
N LYS A 43 9.09 -13.86 7.75
CA LYS A 43 10.42 -13.40 7.32
C LYS A 43 10.36 -12.76 5.94
N VAL A 44 10.96 -11.57 5.82
CA VAL A 44 11.10 -10.88 4.53
C VAL A 44 12.02 -11.65 3.61
N MET A 45 11.56 -11.94 2.42
CA MET A 45 12.26 -12.73 1.40
C MET A 45 13.17 -11.84 0.53
N ARG A 46 14.21 -11.25 1.14
CA ARG A 46 15.13 -10.29 0.47
C ARG A 46 15.82 -10.84 -0.76
N LYS A 47 16.05 -12.15 -0.82
CA LYS A 47 16.67 -12.82 -1.98
C LYS A 47 15.73 -12.90 -3.19
N VAL A 48 14.44 -12.87 -2.96
CA VAL A 48 13.41 -12.84 -4.00
C VAL A 48 13.26 -11.44 -4.58
N GLY A 49 13.51 -10.42 -3.75
CA GLY A 49 13.43 -9.01 -4.13
C GLY A 49 12.40 -8.26 -3.33
N VAL A 50 12.54 -6.95 -3.35
CA VAL A 50 11.57 -5.98 -2.80
C VAL A 50 11.44 -4.88 -3.83
N GLU A 51 10.24 -4.69 -4.36
CA GLU A 51 9.99 -3.64 -5.32
C GLU A 51 9.65 -2.33 -4.59
N VAL A 52 10.22 -1.24 -5.09
CA VAL A 52 9.92 0.11 -4.64
C VAL A 52 9.54 0.98 -5.82
N VAL A 53 8.30 1.44 -5.82
CA VAL A 53 7.75 2.29 -6.87
C VAL A 53 7.68 3.72 -6.36
N GLY A 54 8.14 4.68 -7.15
CA GLY A 54 8.15 6.11 -6.83
C GLY A 54 6.76 6.77 -6.84
N LEU A 55 5.73 6.01 -6.48
CA LEU A 55 4.33 6.44 -6.38
C LEU A 55 3.89 6.43 -4.92
N GLY A 56 3.31 7.52 -4.47
CA GLY A 56 2.75 7.65 -3.13
C GLY A 56 1.80 8.83 -3.04
N ALA A 57 1.31 9.11 -1.84
CA ALA A 57 0.31 10.15 -1.60
C ALA A 57 0.69 11.53 -2.15
N ILE A 58 1.99 11.89 -2.13
CA ILE A 58 2.49 13.17 -2.67
C ILE A 58 2.18 13.29 -4.16
N LYS A 59 2.44 12.22 -4.93
CA LYS A 59 2.23 12.23 -6.39
C LYS A 59 0.74 12.33 -6.73
N LEU A 60 -0.11 11.60 -5.99
CA LEU A 60 -1.57 11.69 -6.16
C LEU A 60 -2.09 13.09 -5.82
N THR A 61 -1.60 13.69 -4.72
CA THR A 61 -2.00 15.05 -4.32
C THR A 61 -1.52 16.07 -5.35
N GLY A 62 -0.28 15.92 -5.87
CA GLY A 62 0.24 16.79 -6.92
C GLY A 62 -0.57 16.70 -8.21
N TYR A 63 -0.92 15.50 -8.62
CA TYR A 63 -1.73 15.30 -9.83
C TYR A 63 -3.16 15.83 -9.68
N LEU A 64 -3.82 15.60 -8.54
CA LEU A 64 -5.12 16.22 -8.27
C LEU A 64 -5.03 17.75 -8.31
N LYS A 65 -3.98 18.33 -7.73
CA LYS A 65 -3.73 19.77 -7.82
C LYS A 65 -3.69 20.25 -9.27
N GLU A 66 -2.95 19.57 -10.13
CA GLU A 66 -2.84 19.91 -11.56
C GLU A 66 -4.20 19.83 -12.25
N LEU A 67 -4.98 18.77 -12.02
CA LEU A 67 -6.33 18.62 -12.55
C LEU A 67 -7.27 19.73 -12.10
N MET A 68 -7.25 20.09 -10.81
CA MET A 68 -8.05 21.19 -10.26
C MET A 68 -7.69 22.53 -10.91
N GLN A 69 -6.40 22.81 -11.09
CA GLN A 69 -5.92 24.03 -11.75
C GLN A 69 -6.33 24.09 -13.23
N GLN A 70 -6.27 22.97 -13.94
CA GLN A 70 -6.74 22.88 -15.34
C GLN A 70 -8.24 23.18 -15.47
N ASN A 71 -9.02 22.87 -14.45
CA ASN A 71 -10.45 23.14 -14.38
C ASN A 71 -10.77 24.48 -13.68
N ASN A 72 -9.80 25.38 -13.55
CA ASN A 72 -9.94 26.70 -12.94
C ASN A 72 -10.54 26.67 -11.52
N MET A 73 -10.18 25.66 -10.73
CA MET A 73 -10.56 25.58 -9.32
C MET A 73 -9.49 26.23 -8.47
N ASP A 74 -9.84 27.30 -7.77
CA ASP A 74 -8.95 27.96 -6.82
C ASP A 74 -8.98 27.26 -5.48
N PHE A 75 -7.83 27.17 -4.82
CA PHE A 75 -7.66 26.64 -3.46
C PHE A 75 -6.48 27.33 -2.79
N GLU A 76 -6.56 27.53 -1.47
CA GLU A 76 -5.55 28.27 -0.72
C GLU A 76 -4.32 27.42 -0.37
N SER A 77 -4.54 26.12 -0.08
CA SER A 77 -3.47 25.28 0.41
C SER A 77 -3.46 23.85 -0.17
N LEU A 78 -2.27 23.22 -0.18
CA LEU A 78 -2.14 21.79 -0.48
C LEU A 78 -2.86 20.89 0.54
N TYR A 79 -3.14 21.40 1.73
CA TYR A 79 -3.93 20.67 2.73
C TYR A 79 -5.35 20.45 2.26
N THR A 80 -5.95 21.45 1.62
CA THR A 80 -7.28 21.35 0.99
C THR A 80 -7.28 20.31 -0.11
N VAL A 81 -6.33 20.36 -1.04
CA VAL A 81 -6.21 19.35 -2.10
C VAL A 81 -6.04 17.93 -1.51
N ARG A 82 -5.22 17.78 -0.46
CA ARG A 82 -5.07 16.52 0.25
C ARG A 82 -6.38 16.05 0.85
N THR A 83 -7.12 16.94 1.51
CA THR A 83 -8.41 16.63 2.13
C THR A 83 -9.43 16.18 1.09
N LEU A 84 -9.53 16.90 -0.03
CA LEU A 84 -10.40 16.54 -1.16
C LEU A 84 -10.03 15.16 -1.73
N LYS A 85 -8.74 14.88 -1.90
CA LYS A 85 -8.26 13.55 -2.33
C LYS A 85 -8.73 12.45 -1.37
N GLU A 86 -8.58 12.65 -0.07
CA GLU A 86 -8.93 11.65 0.96
C GLU A 86 -10.45 11.46 1.09
N LYS A 87 -11.25 12.48 0.76
CA LYS A 87 -12.71 12.46 0.90
C LYS A 87 -13.46 12.10 -0.38
N LEU A 88 -12.94 12.49 -1.52
CA LEU A 88 -13.67 12.39 -2.79
C LEU A 88 -13.04 11.43 -3.80
N CYS A 89 -11.71 11.22 -3.78
CA CYS A 89 -11.06 10.40 -4.78
C CYS A 89 -11.22 8.90 -4.50
N TYR A 90 -11.18 8.12 -5.58
CA TYR A 90 -11.28 6.66 -5.58
C TYR A 90 -10.54 6.07 -6.79
N VAL A 91 -10.45 4.77 -6.85
CA VAL A 91 -9.92 4.02 -8.00
C VAL A 91 -11.09 3.38 -8.74
N ALA A 92 -11.21 3.67 -10.02
CA ALA A 92 -12.21 3.04 -10.87
C ALA A 92 -11.83 1.58 -11.15
N ILE A 93 -12.77 0.65 -11.05
CA ILE A 93 -12.54 -0.77 -11.40
C ILE A 93 -12.36 -0.92 -12.91
N ASP A 94 -13.02 -0.07 -13.68
CA ASP A 94 -12.86 0.05 -15.13
C ASP A 94 -12.78 1.54 -15.48
N TYR A 95 -11.60 1.99 -15.82
CA TYR A 95 -11.31 3.40 -16.06
C TYR A 95 -12.07 3.96 -17.29
N GLU A 96 -12.14 3.19 -18.37
CA GLU A 96 -12.81 3.67 -19.58
C GLU A 96 -14.33 3.70 -19.40
N ALA A 97 -14.90 2.71 -18.73
CA ALA A 97 -16.31 2.71 -18.41
C ALA A 97 -16.69 3.83 -17.43
N GLU A 98 -15.78 4.23 -16.53
CA GLU A 98 -16.05 5.29 -15.56
C GLU A 98 -16.19 6.67 -16.19
N LYS A 99 -15.47 6.95 -17.29
CA LYS A 99 -15.55 8.22 -18.04
C LYS A 99 -16.96 8.54 -18.57
N SER A 100 -17.78 7.52 -18.80
CA SER A 100 -19.16 7.71 -19.30
C SER A 100 -20.17 8.01 -18.20
N LYS A 101 -19.78 8.00 -16.93
CA LYS A 101 -20.68 8.19 -15.79
C LYS A 101 -20.63 9.62 -15.26
N ASP A 102 -21.74 10.07 -14.70
CA ASP A 102 -21.73 11.28 -13.87
C ASP A 102 -21.14 10.92 -12.49
N THR A 103 -19.90 11.35 -12.27
CA THR A 103 -19.15 11.04 -11.05
C THR A 103 -19.04 12.22 -10.09
N ARG A 104 -19.81 13.31 -10.32
CA ARG A 104 -19.72 14.53 -9.51
C ARG A 104 -19.99 14.28 -8.05
N ALA A 105 -19.12 14.83 -7.19
CA ALA A 105 -19.32 14.87 -5.76
C ALA A 105 -18.70 16.14 -5.17
N SER A 106 -19.35 16.65 -4.14
CA SER A 106 -18.97 17.90 -3.48
C SER A 106 -18.55 17.66 -2.05
N PHE A 107 -17.60 18.45 -1.56
CA PHE A 107 -17.13 18.45 -0.20
C PHE A 107 -16.83 19.89 0.25
N GLU A 108 -17.23 20.22 1.47
CA GLU A 108 -16.94 21.52 2.08
C GLU A 108 -15.59 21.46 2.79
N ALA A 109 -14.62 22.20 2.27
CA ALA A 109 -13.33 22.37 2.92
C ALA A 109 -13.40 23.52 3.93
N ALA A 110 -13.01 23.26 5.16
CA ALA A 110 -13.07 24.24 6.24
C ALA A 110 -12.29 25.51 5.90
N GLY A 111 -12.98 26.65 5.88
CA GLY A 111 -12.42 27.98 5.59
C GLY A 111 -12.34 28.35 4.10
N GLU A 112 -12.49 27.39 3.18
CA GLU A 112 -12.37 27.64 1.72
C GLU A 112 -13.69 27.42 0.95
N GLY A 113 -14.73 26.82 1.58
CA GLY A 113 -16.03 26.61 0.99
C GLY A 113 -16.17 25.27 0.25
N TRP A 114 -17.13 25.23 -0.70
CA TRP A 114 -17.51 24.00 -1.40
C TRP A 114 -16.67 23.75 -2.64
N PHE A 115 -16.14 22.54 -2.77
CA PHE A 115 -15.47 22.03 -3.95
C PHE A 115 -16.29 20.89 -4.57
N THR A 116 -16.47 20.94 -5.89
CA THR A 116 -17.12 19.86 -6.66
C THR A 116 -16.11 19.27 -7.63
N LEU A 117 -15.77 18.02 -7.44
CA LEU A 117 -14.92 17.25 -8.35
C LEU A 117 -15.78 16.31 -9.19
N SER A 118 -15.36 16.05 -10.40
CA SER A 118 -15.99 15.14 -11.36
C SER A 118 -15.00 14.00 -11.72
N GLU A 119 -14.43 14.05 -12.92
CA GLU A 119 -13.49 13.04 -13.40
C GLU A 119 -12.18 13.03 -12.60
N GLU A 120 -11.78 14.16 -12.05
CA GLU A 120 -10.58 14.29 -11.22
C GLU A 120 -10.55 13.26 -10.08
N ARG A 121 -11.74 12.87 -9.60
CA ARG A 121 -11.90 11.91 -8.51
C ARG A 121 -11.28 10.55 -8.84
N PHE A 122 -11.55 9.99 -10.01
CA PHE A 122 -11.03 8.69 -10.41
C PHE A 122 -9.73 8.79 -11.21
N GLN A 123 -9.51 9.88 -11.96
CA GLN A 123 -8.24 10.14 -12.64
C GLN A 123 -7.08 10.18 -11.65
N THR A 124 -7.28 10.78 -10.47
CA THR A 124 -6.27 10.81 -9.40
C THR A 124 -5.87 9.40 -8.94
N GLY A 125 -6.81 8.49 -8.77
CA GLY A 125 -6.53 7.10 -8.42
C GLY A 125 -5.86 6.31 -9.53
N GLU A 126 -6.19 6.63 -10.79
CA GLU A 126 -5.70 5.90 -11.96
C GLU A 126 -4.19 5.99 -12.16
N ILE A 127 -3.52 7.04 -11.70
CA ILE A 127 -2.05 7.14 -11.79
C ILE A 127 -1.31 6.03 -11.03
N LEU A 128 -1.96 5.34 -10.11
CA LEU A 128 -1.38 4.15 -9.48
C LEU A 128 -1.24 2.98 -10.48
N PHE A 129 -2.09 2.92 -11.49
CA PHE A 129 -2.11 1.89 -12.54
C PHE A 129 -1.50 2.39 -13.84
N GLN A 130 -1.74 3.66 -14.17
CA GLN A 130 -1.24 4.34 -15.37
C GLN A 130 -0.42 5.60 -15.01
N PRO A 131 0.81 5.45 -14.48
CA PRO A 131 1.62 6.60 -14.00
C PRO A 131 1.91 7.64 -15.09
N ARG A 132 1.89 7.21 -16.35
CA ARG A 132 2.12 8.09 -17.51
C ARG A 132 1.11 9.21 -17.63
N LEU A 133 -0.11 9.07 -17.09
CA LEU A 133 -1.11 10.13 -17.04
C LEU A 133 -0.61 11.36 -16.25
N ALA A 134 0.25 11.16 -15.26
CA ALA A 134 0.92 12.21 -14.50
C ALA A 134 2.37 12.45 -14.97
N GLY A 135 2.74 12.07 -16.21
CA GLY A 135 4.08 12.23 -16.76
C GLY A 135 5.17 11.40 -16.06
N LEU A 136 4.81 10.39 -15.27
CA LEU A 136 5.75 9.60 -14.51
C LEU A 136 6.26 8.39 -15.31
N GLN A 137 7.60 8.22 -15.35
CA GLN A 137 8.28 7.11 -16.02
C GLN A 137 8.54 5.97 -15.00
N THR A 138 7.48 5.32 -14.53
CA THR A 138 7.57 4.21 -13.57
C THR A 138 6.53 3.14 -13.88
N MET A 139 6.69 1.96 -13.31
CA MET A 139 5.70 0.88 -13.41
C MET A 139 4.41 1.24 -12.67
N GLY A 140 3.29 0.76 -13.19
CA GLY A 140 2.04 0.75 -12.46
C GLY A 140 2.08 -0.25 -11.29
N LEU A 141 1.23 0.00 -10.29
CA LEU A 141 1.16 -0.82 -9.08
C LEU A 141 0.96 -2.31 -9.39
N HIS A 142 0.02 -2.63 -10.29
CA HIS A 142 -0.27 -4.00 -10.71
C HIS A 142 0.94 -4.69 -11.36
N GLN A 143 1.69 -3.96 -12.19
CA GLN A 143 2.89 -4.48 -12.84
C GLN A 143 3.99 -4.79 -11.83
N ALA A 144 4.21 -3.88 -10.87
CA ALA A 144 5.23 -4.08 -9.85
C ALA A 144 4.86 -5.23 -8.87
N VAL A 145 3.58 -5.38 -8.53
CA VAL A 145 3.11 -6.53 -7.73
C VAL A 145 3.24 -7.83 -8.51
N ALA A 146 2.84 -7.83 -9.79
CA ALA A 146 2.98 -9.02 -10.66
C ALA A 146 4.44 -9.43 -10.81
N LEU A 147 5.37 -8.49 -10.99
CA LEU A 147 6.81 -8.76 -11.04
C LEU A 147 7.30 -9.43 -9.73
N CYS A 148 6.87 -8.91 -8.58
CA CYS A 148 7.20 -9.53 -7.30
C CYS A 148 6.62 -10.95 -7.17
N MET A 149 5.38 -11.17 -7.64
CA MET A 149 4.76 -12.51 -7.65
C MET A 149 5.51 -13.49 -8.55
N ASP A 150 5.93 -13.05 -9.73
CA ASP A 150 6.70 -13.86 -10.67
C ASP A 150 8.08 -14.27 -10.08
N HIS A 151 8.76 -13.34 -9.43
CA HIS A 151 9.99 -13.63 -8.69
C HIS A 151 9.76 -14.64 -7.56
N CYS A 152 8.64 -14.54 -6.82
CA CYS A 152 8.29 -15.50 -5.78
C CYS A 152 8.01 -16.90 -6.34
N HIS A 153 7.29 -16.96 -7.46
CA HIS A 153 7.00 -18.20 -8.16
C HIS A 153 8.27 -18.88 -8.66
N SER A 154 9.15 -18.13 -9.31
CA SER A 154 10.42 -18.61 -9.87
C SER A 154 11.44 -19.02 -8.80
N ALA A 155 11.28 -18.59 -7.56
CA ALA A 155 12.21 -18.90 -6.48
C ALA A 155 12.08 -20.34 -5.96
N GLU A 156 11.05 -21.10 -6.35
CA GLU A 156 10.79 -22.51 -5.98
C GLU A 156 11.07 -22.82 -4.50
N LEU A 157 10.58 -21.95 -3.61
CA LEU A 157 10.82 -22.09 -2.18
C LEU A 157 10.05 -23.30 -1.61
N ALA A 158 10.70 -24.07 -0.76
CA ALA A 158 10.08 -25.20 -0.10
C ALA A 158 8.89 -24.78 0.77
N GLY A 159 7.77 -25.49 0.64
CA GLY A 159 6.54 -25.26 1.40
C GLY A 159 5.32 -25.07 0.50
N ASP A 160 4.39 -24.22 0.95
CA ASP A 160 3.18 -23.90 0.19
C ASP A 160 3.56 -23.14 -1.10
N PRO A 161 3.30 -23.70 -2.30
CA PRO A 161 3.66 -23.08 -3.56
C PRO A 161 2.84 -21.82 -3.84
N ASP A 162 1.73 -21.61 -3.15
CA ASP A 162 0.78 -20.53 -3.37
C ASP A 162 0.87 -19.39 -2.33
N TRP A 163 1.86 -19.43 -1.43
CA TRP A 163 2.02 -18.50 -0.33
C TRP A 163 2.02 -17.02 -0.76
N PHE A 164 2.52 -16.70 -1.96
CA PHE A 164 2.61 -15.34 -2.49
C PHE A 164 1.31 -14.85 -3.14
N LYS A 165 0.31 -15.70 -3.32
CA LYS A 165 -0.99 -15.32 -3.92
C LYS A 165 -1.84 -14.43 -3.01
N THR A 166 -1.51 -14.38 -1.71
CA THR A 166 -2.15 -13.44 -0.79
C THR A 166 -1.42 -12.11 -0.79
N VAL A 167 -2.08 -11.06 -1.24
CA VAL A 167 -1.58 -9.67 -1.27
C VAL A 167 -2.31 -8.85 -0.22
N VAL A 168 -1.58 -8.26 0.72
CA VAL A 168 -2.14 -7.43 1.81
C VAL A 168 -1.77 -5.97 1.58
N LEU A 169 -2.79 -5.13 1.43
CA LEU A 169 -2.60 -3.69 1.30
C LEU A 169 -2.43 -3.01 2.65
N SER A 170 -1.61 -1.97 2.70
CA SER A 170 -1.41 -1.11 3.88
C SER A 170 -0.96 0.30 3.48
N GLY A 171 -0.98 1.21 4.45
CA GLY A 171 -0.68 2.63 4.22
C GLY A 171 -1.92 3.46 3.92
N GLY A 172 -1.83 4.77 4.15
CA GLY A 172 -2.98 5.67 4.03
C GLY A 172 -3.57 5.74 2.62
N THR A 173 -2.73 5.73 1.59
CA THR A 173 -3.17 5.75 0.19
C THR A 173 -3.84 4.43 -0.23
N ALA A 174 -3.49 3.32 0.40
CA ALA A 174 -4.14 2.04 0.17
C ALA A 174 -5.60 1.99 0.62
N CYS A 175 -6.05 3.00 1.39
CA CYS A 175 -7.45 3.16 1.80
C CYS A 175 -8.35 3.80 0.72
N LEU A 176 -7.81 4.18 -0.44
CA LEU A 176 -8.64 4.67 -1.54
C LEU A 176 -9.68 3.62 -1.94
N PRO A 177 -10.97 3.99 -1.96
CA PRO A 177 -12.03 3.07 -2.39
C PRO A 177 -11.74 2.50 -3.78
N GLY A 178 -12.03 1.23 -4.01
CA GLY A 178 -11.83 0.56 -5.28
C GLY A 178 -10.41 0.07 -5.57
N LEU A 179 -9.40 0.44 -4.74
CA LEU A 179 -8.01 0.06 -5.00
C LEU A 179 -7.78 -1.46 -4.92
N ALA A 180 -8.32 -2.10 -3.89
CA ALA A 180 -8.13 -3.53 -3.70
C ALA A 180 -8.80 -4.34 -4.82
N GLU A 181 -10.02 -3.97 -5.17
CA GLU A 181 -10.83 -4.60 -6.22
C GLU A 181 -10.18 -4.43 -7.60
N ARG A 182 -9.69 -3.20 -7.90
CA ARG A 182 -8.98 -2.96 -9.16
C ARG A 182 -7.67 -3.75 -9.22
N LEU A 183 -6.89 -3.78 -8.15
CA LEU A 183 -5.65 -4.54 -8.13
C LEU A 183 -5.88 -6.04 -8.28
N ASP A 184 -6.91 -6.60 -7.63
CA ASP A 184 -7.29 -8.01 -7.79
C ASP A 184 -7.64 -8.33 -9.24
N LYS A 185 -8.44 -7.49 -9.88
CA LYS A 185 -8.81 -7.62 -11.31
C LYS A 185 -7.58 -7.62 -12.20
N GLU A 186 -6.73 -6.59 -12.09
CA GLU A 186 -5.53 -6.43 -12.91
C GLU A 186 -4.55 -7.60 -12.75
N LEU A 187 -4.33 -8.08 -11.51
CA LEU A 187 -3.45 -9.22 -11.27
C LEU A 187 -4.01 -10.51 -11.90
N ARG A 188 -5.32 -10.73 -11.83
CA ARG A 188 -5.94 -11.89 -12.47
C ARG A 188 -5.85 -11.86 -13.99
N GLU A 189 -5.89 -10.67 -14.60
CA GLU A 189 -5.75 -10.49 -16.04
C GLU A 189 -4.30 -10.67 -16.53
N LEU A 190 -3.31 -10.34 -15.69
CA LEU A 190 -1.88 -10.49 -16.02
C LEU A 190 -1.36 -11.92 -15.97
N PHE A 191 -1.98 -12.79 -15.17
CA PHE A 191 -1.50 -14.16 -14.98
C PHE A 191 -2.40 -15.18 -15.70
N PRO A 192 -1.81 -16.30 -16.18
CA PRO A 192 -2.59 -17.41 -16.73
C PRO A 192 -3.49 -18.03 -15.66
N PRO A 193 -4.61 -18.70 -16.04
CA PRO A 193 -5.63 -19.23 -15.12
C PRO A 193 -5.07 -20.07 -13.96
N GLN A 194 -3.98 -20.81 -14.17
CA GLN A 194 -3.36 -21.68 -13.18
C GLN A 194 -2.70 -20.87 -12.03
N LEU A 195 -2.14 -19.70 -12.35
CA LEU A 195 -1.52 -18.82 -11.37
C LEU A 195 -2.52 -17.81 -10.79
N SER A 196 -3.43 -17.28 -11.62
CA SER A 196 -4.43 -16.32 -11.18
C SER A 196 -5.50 -16.93 -10.27
N SER A 197 -5.71 -18.24 -10.35
CA SER A 197 -6.55 -18.97 -9.40
C SER A 197 -5.95 -18.87 -8.00
N GLY A 198 -6.76 -18.40 -7.05
CA GLY A 198 -6.34 -18.23 -5.65
C GLY A 198 -5.68 -16.89 -5.32
N ILE A 199 -5.40 -16.00 -6.29
CA ILE A 199 -5.00 -14.62 -5.97
C ILE A 199 -6.09 -13.96 -5.13
N LYS A 200 -5.65 -13.31 -4.05
CA LYS A 200 -6.52 -12.60 -3.13
C LYS A 200 -5.87 -11.31 -2.68
N VAL A 201 -6.51 -10.18 -2.99
CA VAL A 201 -6.09 -8.86 -2.50
C VAL A 201 -6.92 -8.49 -1.27
N ILE A 202 -6.26 -8.30 -0.14
CA ILE A 202 -6.89 -7.91 1.12
C ILE A 202 -6.70 -6.41 1.31
N PRO A 203 -7.79 -5.62 1.39
CA PRO A 203 -7.71 -4.20 1.69
C PRO A 203 -7.12 -3.98 3.09
N PRO A 204 -6.66 -2.76 3.44
CA PRO A 204 -6.09 -2.48 4.75
C PRO A 204 -7.08 -2.80 5.87
N PRO A 205 -6.86 -3.86 6.70
CA PRO A 205 -7.89 -4.32 7.65
C PRO A 205 -8.18 -3.32 8.76
N TYR A 206 -7.27 -2.38 9.00
CA TYR A 206 -7.41 -1.31 10.00
C TYR A 206 -7.07 0.06 9.41
N GLY A 207 -7.36 0.26 8.12
CA GLY A 207 -7.07 1.50 7.43
C GLY A 207 -5.57 1.87 7.47
N ALA A 208 -5.27 3.14 7.65
CA ALA A 208 -3.89 3.64 7.72
C ALA A 208 -3.08 3.05 8.88
N ASP A 209 -3.75 2.59 9.94
CA ASP A 209 -3.13 2.09 11.17
C ASP A 209 -2.85 0.57 11.14
N THR A 210 -3.00 -0.07 9.99
CA THR A 210 -2.85 -1.53 9.83
C THR A 210 -1.57 -2.07 10.48
N ALA A 211 -0.40 -1.45 10.22
CA ALA A 211 0.87 -1.89 10.80
C ALA A 211 0.91 -1.74 12.33
N TRP A 212 0.30 -0.68 12.88
CA TRP A 212 0.21 -0.49 14.33
C TRP A 212 -0.61 -1.61 14.99
N PHE A 213 -1.73 -2.01 14.39
CA PHE A 213 -2.52 -3.15 14.88
C PHE A 213 -1.74 -4.47 14.80
N GLY A 214 -0.91 -4.66 13.79
CA GLY A 214 0.04 -5.79 13.71
C GLY A 214 1.05 -5.79 14.87
N ALA A 215 1.61 -4.62 15.20
CA ALA A 215 2.49 -4.47 16.36
C ALA A 215 1.76 -4.77 17.68
N ARG A 216 0.52 -4.31 17.82
CA ARG A 216 -0.35 -4.66 18.97
C ARG A 216 -0.58 -6.17 19.08
N THR A 217 -0.75 -6.86 17.96
CA THR A 217 -0.91 -8.33 17.93
C THR A 217 0.33 -9.00 18.52
N ILE A 218 1.54 -8.59 18.13
CA ILE A 218 2.81 -9.12 18.71
C ILE A 218 2.89 -8.80 20.19
N GLY A 219 2.60 -7.56 20.60
CA GLY A 219 2.66 -7.12 22.00
C GLY A 219 1.74 -7.89 22.94
N ASN A 220 0.66 -8.49 22.43
CA ASN A 220 -0.30 -9.29 23.17
C ASN A 220 0.03 -10.80 23.20
N LEU A 221 1.11 -11.23 22.52
CA LEU A 221 1.53 -12.63 22.60
C LEU A 221 2.07 -12.97 23.98
N SER A 222 1.74 -14.15 24.47
CA SER A 222 2.28 -14.66 25.75
C SER A 222 3.81 -14.78 25.76
N THR A 223 4.43 -14.89 24.58
CA THR A 223 5.88 -14.94 24.39
C THR A 223 6.55 -13.57 24.37
N PHE A 224 5.77 -12.46 24.30
CA PHE A 224 6.31 -11.11 24.35
C PHE A 224 6.69 -10.73 25.80
N PRO A 225 7.85 -10.05 26.06
CA PRO A 225 8.84 -9.52 25.11
C PRO A 225 9.93 -10.51 24.68
N GLY A 226 9.96 -11.72 25.22
CA GLY A 226 11.02 -12.72 25.09
C GLY A 226 11.84 -12.67 23.79
N PRO A 227 11.48 -13.47 22.75
CA PRO A 227 12.26 -13.53 21.50
C PRO A 227 12.11 -12.29 20.61
N TRP A 228 11.12 -11.41 20.90
CA TRP A 228 10.79 -10.25 20.08
C TRP A 228 11.64 -9.02 20.38
N CYS A 229 12.25 -8.97 21.60
CA CYS A 229 12.92 -7.78 22.09
C CYS A 229 14.42 -7.98 22.29
N ILE A 230 15.17 -6.98 21.88
CA ILE A 230 16.61 -6.86 22.15
C ILE A 230 16.78 -6.10 23.43
N LYS A 231 17.36 -6.75 24.47
CA LYS A 231 17.65 -6.11 25.76
C LYS A 231 18.78 -5.09 25.60
N LYS A 232 18.73 -4.00 26.37
CA LYS A 232 19.74 -2.93 26.37
C LYS A 232 21.18 -3.45 26.51
N LYS A 233 21.39 -4.48 27.35
CA LYS A 233 22.70 -5.12 27.52
C LYS A 233 23.24 -5.76 26.24
N HIS A 234 22.37 -6.44 25.46
CA HIS A 234 22.75 -7.06 24.18
C HIS A 234 22.99 -6.00 23.11
N PHE A 235 22.14 -4.99 23.02
CA PHE A 235 22.31 -3.89 22.08
C PHE A 235 23.64 -3.14 22.28
N ARG A 236 24.07 -2.92 23.53
CA ARG A 236 25.37 -2.29 23.84
C ARG A 236 26.55 -3.11 23.38
N LYS A 237 26.45 -4.44 23.30
CA LYS A 237 27.54 -5.34 22.86
C LYS A 237 27.62 -5.50 21.35
N SER A 238 26.49 -5.61 20.68
CA SER A 238 26.38 -6.00 19.26
C SER A 238 25.85 -4.90 18.34
N GLY A 239 25.41 -3.77 18.91
CA GLY A 239 24.97 -2.61 18.15
C GLY A 239 23.79 -2.89 17.20
N LEU A 240 23.81 -2.18 16.07
CA LEU A 240 22.76 -2.25 15.04
C LEU A 240 22.69 -3.60 14.30
N SER A 241 23.76 -4.42 14.34
CA SER A 241 23.78 -5.74 13.69
C SER A 241 22.74 -6.73 14.21
N LEU A 242 22.08 -6.42 15.33
CA LEU A 242 20.99 -7.22 15.88
C LEU A 242 19.61 -6.85 15.29
N ILE A 243 19.53 -5.74 14.56
CA ILE A 243 18.25 -5.21 14.05
C ILE A 243 18.09 -5.52 12.56
N TRP A 244 19.21 -5.76 11.83
CA TRP A 244 19.25 -5.95 10.38
C TRP A 244 19.54 -7.37 9.93
#